data_6b1d2ebb71f87dacca4f5b62be2842e2
#
_entry.id   6b1d2ebb71f87dacca4f5b62be2842e2
#
_cell.length_a   1.000
_cell.length_b   1.000
_cell.length_c   1.000
_cell.angle_alpha   90.00
_cell.angle_beta   90.00
_cell.angle_gamma   90.00
#
_symmetry.space_group_name_H-M   'P 1'
#
loop_
_entity.id
_entity.type
_entity.pdbx_description
1 polymer ?
#
loop_
_entity_poly.entity_id
_entity_poly.type
_entity_poly.pdbx_seq_one_letter_code
_entity_poly.pdbx_strand_id
1 'polypeptide(L)'
;MPHAMNRAAYAQMFGPTVGDKVRLADTDLIIEVEKDFTVYGEEVKFGGGKVMRDGMGQSQRSRTEGAVDTVITNALILDHWGIVKADIGIKDGHIAAIGKAGNPDVQPNVDIVIGPGTEAIAGEGKIVTAGGIDVHVHFICP
;
A
#
# COMPACT_ATOMS: atom_id res chain seq x y z
N MET A 1 3.65 25.90 -6.14
CA MET A 1 2.48 25.87 -7.03
C MET A 1 2.01 24.44 -7.15
N PRO A 2 0.71 24.14 -7.09
CA PRO A 2 0.21 22.80 -7.32
C PRO A 2 0.53 22.33 -8.74
N HIS A 3 0.98 21.11 -8.88
CA HIS A 3 1.26 20.49 -10.17
C HIS A 3 0.03 19.70 -10.63
N ALA A 4 -0.47 20.00 -11.84
CA ALA A 4 -1.56 19.24 -12.43
C ALA A 4 -1.00 17.97 -13.11
N MET A 5 -1.51 16.83 -12.73
CA MET A 5 -1.12 15.53 -13.30
C MET A 5 -2.33 14.87 -13.96
N ASN A 6 -2.09 14.22 -15.09
CA ASN A 6 -3.11 13.41 -15.73
C ASN A 6 -3.44 12.18 -14.85
N ARG A 7 -4.71 11.87 -14.70
CA ARG A 7 -5.20 10.77 -13.87
C ARG A 7 -4.61 9.40 -14.28
N ALA A 8 -4.47 9.14 -15.56
CA ALA A 8 -3.87 7.91 -16.06
C ALA A 8 -2.38 7.81 -15.70
N ALA A 9 -1.64 8.92 -15.77
CA ALA A 9 -0.24 8.96 -15.36
C ALA A 9 -0.10 8.73 -13.84
N TYR A 10 -0.99 9.32 -13.03
CA TYR A 10 -1.03 9.07 -11.60
C TYR A 10 -1.26 7.59 -11.29
N ALA A 11 -2.27 6.97 -11.92
CA ALA A 11 -2.59 5.57 -11.73
C ALA A 11 -1.45 4.62 -12.14
N GLN A 12 -0.68 4.96 -13.17
CA GLN A 12 0.51 4.20 -13.57
C GLN A 12 1.64 4.28 -12.53
N MET A 13 1.73 5.39 -11.81
CA MET A 13 2.80 5.61 -10.83
C MET A 13 2.43 5.06 -9.44
N PHE A 14 1.20 5.31 -8.99
CA PHE A 14 0.76 5.08 -7.62
C PHE A 14 -0.45 4.15 -7.50
N GLY A 15 -0.89 3.57 -8.62
CA GLY A 15 -2.11 2.77 -8.64
C GLY A 15 -3.39 3.62 -8.77
N PRO A 16 -4.55 2.95 -8.91
CA PRO A 16 -5.83 3.61 -9.03
C PRO A 16 -6.18 4.40 -7.77
N THR A 17 -6.96 5.47 -7.91
CA THR A 17 -7.44 6.30 -6.81
C THR A 17 -8.97 6.42 -6.85
N VAL A 18 -9.55 7.15 -5.92
CA VAL A 18 -11.00 7.26 -5.72
C VAL A 18 -11.76 7.50 -7.02
N GLY A 19 -12.74 6.66 -7.30
CA GLY A 19 -13.58 6.68 -8.50
C GLY A 19 -12.96 6.02 -9.73
N ASP A 20 -11.72 5.54 -9.66
CA ASP A 20 -11.14 4.72 -10.73
C ASP A 20 -11.77 3.32 -10.69
N LYS A 21 -12.00 2.78 -11.89
CA LYS A 21 -12.57 1.45 -12.10
C LYS A 21 -11.49 0.47 -12.54
N VAL A 22 -11.44 -0.66 -11.86
CA VAL A 22 -10.44 -1.70 -12.11
C VAL A 22 -11.14 -3.03 -12.32
N ARG A 23 -10.72 -3.79 -13.33
CA ARG A 23 -11.18 -5.16 -13.50
C ARG A 23 -10.61 -6.04 -12.40
N LEU A 24 -11.46 -6.83 -11.75
CA LEU A 24 -11.03 -7.77 -10.71
C LEU A 24 -10.43 -9.01 -11.37
N ALA A 25 -9.12 -9.01 -11.48
CA ALA A 25 -8.34 -10.09 -12.09
C ALA A 25 -8.88 -10.49 -13.48
N ASP A 26 -9.06 -11.79 -13.71
CA ASP A 26 -9.53 -12.36 -14.98
C ASP A 26 -11.05 -12.62 -14.99
N THR A 27 -11.80 -11.83 -14.23
CA THR A 27 -13.26 -11.92 -14.15
C THR A 27 -13.93 -10.79 -14.94
N ASP A 28 -15.27 -10.86 -15.07
CA ASP A 28 -16.07 -9.76 -15.64
C ASP A 28 -16.48 -8.70 -14.60
N LEU A 29 -16.01 -8.85 -13.36
CA LEU A 29 -16.31 -7.91 -12.30
C LEU A 29 -15.44 -6.66 -12.41
N ILE A 30 -16.08 -5.51 -12.26
CA ILE A 30 -15.41 -4.21 -12.20
C ILE A 30 -15.61 -3.65 -10.79
N ILE A 31 -14.51 -3.36 -10.12
CA ILE A 31 -14.50 -2.71 -8.82
C ILE A 31 -14.21 -1.22 -8.98
N GLU A 32 -14.75 -0.39 -8.11
CA GLU A 32 -14.51 1.04 -8.06
C GLU A 32 -13.84 1.40 -6.73
N VAL A 33 -12.77 2.18 -6.78
CA VAL A 33 -12.05 2.62 -5.57
C VAL A 33 -12.90 3.62 -4.80
N GLU A 34 -13.26 3.27 -3.57
CA GLU A 34 -14.16 4.06 -2.71
C GLU A 34 -13.40 5.10 -1.89
N LYS A 35 -12.19 4.75 -1.43
CA LYS A 35 -11.36 5.60 -0.58
C LYS A 35 -9.89 5.47 -0.95
N ASP A 36 -9.14 6.53 -0.65
CA ASP A 36 -7.69 6.55 -0.73
C ASP A 36 -7.16 7.06 0.62
N PHE A 37 -6.36 6.26 1.30
CA PHE A 37 -5.76 6.60 2.60
C PHE A 37 -4.38 7.22 2.45
N THR A 38 -3.86 7.29 1.23
CA THR A 38 -2.64 8.04 0.94
C THR A 38 -2.96 9.53 0.78
N VAL A 39 -1.93 10.37 0.77
CA VAL A 39 -2.07 11.81 0.53
C VAL A 39 -1.40 12.14 -0.80
N TYR A 40 -2.13 12.77 -1.71
CA TYR A 40 -1.63 13.11 -3.04
C TYR A 40 -0.39 14.02 -2.96
N GLY A 41 0.70 13.55 -3.54
CA GLY A 41 1.99 14.20 -3.53
C GLY A 41 2.91 13.78 -2.37
N GLU A 42 2.42 12.96 -1.46
CA GLU A 42 3.19 12.40 -0.33
C GLU A 42 3.25 10.88 -0.36
N GLU A 43 2.83 10.26 -1.45
CA GLU A 43 2.85 8.81 -1.61
C GLU A 43 4.30 8.29 -1.52
N VAL A 44 4.50 7.26 -0.73
CA VAL A 44 5.77 6.55 -0.73
C VAL A 44 5.78 5.51 -1.84
N LYS A 45 6.91 5.40 -2.50
CA LYS A 45 7.11 4.45 -3.58
C LYS A 45 8.55 3.99 -3.61
N PHE A 46 8.76 2.68 -3.71
CA PHE A 46 10.07 2.11 -3.97
C PHE A 46 10.41 2.21 -5.47
N GLY A 47 11.67 2.47 -5.76
CA GLY A 47 12.19 2.54 -7.14
C GLY A 47 12.69 3.92 -7.50
N GLY A 48 13.73 3.97 -8.32
CA GLY A 48 14.40 5.22 -8.71
C GLY A 48 15.00 6.02 -7.55
N GLY A 49 14.96 5.50 -6.34
CA GLY A 49 15.56 6.05 -5.14
C GLY A 49 15.07 7.44 -4.77
N LYS A 50 13.81 7.77 -5.03
CA LYS A 50 13.39 9.17 -4.89
C LYS A 50 12.51 9.42 -3.68
N VAL A 51 11.55 8.59 -3.35
CA VAL A 51 10.62 8.84 -2.26
C VAL A 51 10.97 8.05 -1.01
N MET A 52 11.25 6.75 -1.16
CA MET A 52 11.77 5.90 -0.08
C MET A 52 13.27 6.07 0.09
N ARG A 53 13.67 7.26 0.47
CA ARG A 53 15.07 7.61 0.77
C ARG A 53 15.16 8.05 2.21
N ASP A 54 16.35 7.89 2.75
CA ASP A 54 16.72 8.43 4.04
C ASP A 54 16.46 9.94 4.13
N GLY A 55 15.77 10.36 5.17
CA GLY A 55 15.35 11.74 5.37
C GLY A 55 14.19 12.22 4.47
N MET A 56 13.66 11.32 3.62
CA MET A 56 12.46 11.57 2.81
C MET A 56 11.32 10.66 3.28
N GLY A 57 10.89 9.69 2.50
CA GLY A 57 9.89 8.70 2.90
C GLY A 57 10.39 7.67 3.92
N GLN A 58 11.68 7.54 4.10
CA GLN A 58 12.31 6.72 5.12
C GLN A 58 12.84 7.57 6.27
N SER A 59 12.46 7.22 7.50
CA SER A 59 13.00 7.80 8.74
C SER A 59 14.25 7.05 9.22
N GLN A 60 14.94 7.61 10.21
CA GLN A 60 16.04 6.95 10.91
C GLN A 60 15.56 5.98 12.01
N ARG A 61 14.25 5.86 12.21
CA ARG A 61 13.70 5.04 13.30
C ARG A 61 13.98 3.57 13.08
N SER A 62 14.50 2.95 14.11
CA SER A 62 14.72 1.52 14.14
C SER A 62 13.39 0.77 14.36
N ARG A 63 13.43 -0.54 14.22
CA ARG A 63 12.30 -1.43 14.51
C ARG A 63 11.77 -1.25 15.95
N THR A 64 12.66 -1.05 16.91
CA THR A 64 12.30 -0.83 18.32
C THR A 64 11.66 0.55 18.56
N GLU A 65 11.91 1.50 17.68
CA GLU A 65 11.31 2.85 17.70
C GLU A 65 10.05 2.97 16.85
N GLY A 66 9.51 1.85 16.38
CA GLY A 66 8.22 1.80 15.73
C GLY A 66 8.24 1.53 14.22
N ALA A 67 9.39 1.44 13.58
CA ALA A 67 9.44 1.07 12.16
C ALA A 67 8.90 -0.35 11.95
N VAL A 68 8.18 -0.55 10.83
CA VAL A 68 7.63 -1.84 10.43
C VAL A 68 8.71 -2.72 9.79
N ASP A 69 8.48 -4.03 9.79
CA ASP A 69 9.39 -4.99 9.15
C ASP A 69 9.24 -4.95 7.62
N THR A 70 7.99 -4.88 7.15
CA THR A 70 7.65 -4.82 5.74
C THR A 70 6.56 -3.79 5.49
N VAL A 71 6.66 -3.05 4.40
CA VAL A 71 5.59 -2.17 3.91
C VAL A 71 5.19 -2.59 2.50
N ILE A 72 3.88 -2.69 2.24
CA ILE A 72 3.34 -2.82 0.89
C ILE A 72 2.77 -1.45 0.53
N THR A 73 3.32 -0.82 -0.51
CA THR A 73 2.96 0.55 -0.88
C THR A 73 1.83 0.61 -1.90
N ASN A 74 0.93 1.58 -1.73
CA ASN A 74 -0.12 1.93 -2.70
C ASN A 74 -0.94 0.71 -3.18
N ALA A 75 -1.29 -0.18 -2.26
CA ALA A 75 -2.06 -1.38 -2.56
C ALA A 75 -3.54 -1.04 -2.80
N LEU A 76 -4.15 -1.66 -3.81
CA LEU A 76 -5.60 -1.69 -3.96
C LEU A 76 -6.14 -2.85 -3.11
N ILE A 77 -6.76 -2.52 -1.99
CA ILE A 77 -7.27 -3.49 -1.02
C ILE A 77 -8.76 -3.73 -1.31
N LEU A 78 -9.10 -5.00 -1.51
CA LEU A 78 -10.49 -5.47 -1.62
C LEU A 78 -10.82 -6.31 -0.39
N ASP A 79 -11.66 -5.78 0.49
CA ASP A 79 -12.06 -6.44 1.71
C ASP A 79 -13.54 -6.17 2.01
N HIS A 80 -14.11 -6.85 3.02
CA HIS A 80 -15.51 -6.72 3.43
C HIS A 80 -15.89 -5.30 3.86
N TRP A 81 -14.94 -4.47 4.29
CA TRP A 81 -15.16 -3.10 4.75
C TRP A 81 -14.96 -2.04 3.65
N GLY A 82 -14.59 -2.45 2.44
CA GLY A 82 -14.51 -1.54 1.31
C GLY A 82 -13.43 -1.89 0.29
N ILE A 83 -13.39 -1.09 -0.76
CA ILE A 83 -12.40 -1.12 -1.83
C ILE A 83 -11.57 0.16 -1.73
N VAL A 84 -10.35 0.03 -1.21
CA VAL A 84 -9.55 1.20 -0.86
C VAL A 84 -8.12 1.10 -1.34
N LYS A 85 -7.51 2.25 -1.64
CA LYS A 85 -6.07 2.34 -1.79
C LYS A 85 -5.45 2.72 -0.46
N ALA A 86 -4.43 1.97 -0.02
CA ALA A 86 -3.66 2.27 1.17
C ALA A 86 -2.30 1.57 1.14
N ASP A 87 -1.41 2.01 2.02
CA ASP A 87 -0.23 1.24 2.36
C ASP A 87 -0.56 0.24 3.48
N ILE A 88 0.18 -0.87 3.51
CA ILE A 88 0.02 -1.92 4.53
C ILE A 88 1.36 -2.11 5.25
N GLY A 89 1.37 -1.91 6.55
CA GLY A 89 2.52 -2.17 7.41
C GLY A 89 2.43 -3.53 8.07
N ILE A 90 3.49 -4.32 7.99
CA ILE A 90 3.60 -5.64 8.61
C ILE A 90 4.72 -5.60 9.64
N LYS A 91 4.43 -6.08 10.85
CA LYS A 91 5.39 -6.19 11.94
C LYS A 91 5.13 -7.47 12.73
N ASP A 92 6.20 -8.20 13.05
CA ASP A 92 6.11 -9.48 13.78
C ASP A 92 5.17 -10.50 13.09
N GLY A 93 5.12 -10.48 11.75
CA GLY A 93 4.24 -11.36 10.96
C GLY A 93 2.74 -10.99 10.99
N HIS A 94 2.38 -9.83 11.54
CA HIS A 94 1.00 -9.35 11.63
C HIS A 94 0.83 -8.03 10.87
N ILE A 95 -0.38 -7.77 10.40
CA ILE A 95 -0.74 -6.44 9.87
C ILE A 95 -0.76 -5.48 11.06
N ALA A 96 0.21 -4.57 11.10
CA ALA A 96 0.34 -3.57 12.15
C ALA A 96 -0.56 -2.35 11.90
N ALA A 97 -0.68 -1.93 10.65
CA ALA A 97 -1.52 -0.82 10.23
C ALA A 97 -1.87 -0.89 8.74
N ILE A 98 -3.00 -0.29 8.39
CA ILE A 98 -3.42 0.01 7.02
C ILE A 98 -3.69 1.52 6.98
N GLY A 99 -2.98 2.25 6.12
CA GLY A 99 -3.07 3.71 6.09
C GLY A 99 -1.97 4.33 5.25
N LYS A 100 -1.44 5.44 5.72
CA LYS A 100 -0.35 6.17 5.08
C LYS A 100 1.00 5.73 5.65
N ALA A 101 1.87 5.22 4.79
CA ALA A 101 3.26 4.95 5.13
C ALA A 101 4.14 6.19 4.87
N GLY A 102 5.24 6.29 5.61
CA GLY A 102 6.21 7.34 5.39
C GLY A 102 7.15 7.61 6.56
N ASN A 103 7.68 8.82 6.53
CA ASN A 103 8.58 9.34 7.54
C ASN A 103 7.85 10.42 8.38
N PRO A 104 7.52 10.11 9.64
CA PRO A 104 6.79 11.08 10.48
C PRO A 104 7.60 12.33 10.85
N ASP A 105 8.90 12.35 10.57
CA ASP A 105 9.75 13.51 10.88
C ASP A 105 9.62 14.60 9.80
N VAL A 106 9.12 14.26 8.61
CA VAL A 106 8.95 15.18 7.48
C VAL A 106 7.55 15.18 6.86
N GLN A 107 6.71 14.20 7.22
CA GLN A 107 5.36 14.06 6.70
C GLN A 107 4.34 13.98 7.85
N PRO A 108 3.23 14.69 7.79
CA PRO A 108 2.17 14.58 8.80
C PRO A 108 1.34 13.30 8.61
N ASN A 109 0.67 12.89 9.68
CA ASN A 109 -0.34 11.81 9.67
C ASN A 109 0.19 10.49 9.10
N VAL A 110 1.40 10.10 9.47
CA VAL A 110 1.99 8.81 9.10
C VAL A 110 1.50 7.73 10.07
N ASP A 111 0.83 6.72 9.53
CA ASP A 111 0.34 5.54 10.27
C ASP A 111 1.39 4.43 10.33
N ILE A 112 2.21 4.33 9.27
CA ILE A 112 3.17 3.25 9.05
C ILE A 112 4.56 3.85 8.90
N VAL A 113 5.39 3.68 9.91
CA VAL A 113 6.75 4.24 9.92
C VAL A 113 7.69 3.36 9.10
N ILE A 114 8.32 3.94 8.10
CA ILE A 114 9.36 3.30 7.30
C ILE A 114 10.72 3.63 7.91
N GLY A 115 11.48 2.61 8.26
CA GLY A 115 12.84 2.73 8.78
C GLY A 115 13.88 2.09 7.87
N PRO A 116 15.18 2.17 8.23
CA PRO A 116 16.26 1.63 7.42
C PRO A 116 16.19 0.12 7.20
N GLY A 117 15.57 -0.62 8.12
CA GLY A 117 15.39 -2.07 8.07
C GLY A 117 14.05 -2.52 7.46
N THR A 118 13.21 -1.60 7.00
CA THR A 118 11.91 -1.94 6.43
C THR A 118 12.08 -2.47 5.01
N GLU A 119 11.59 -3.67 4.74
CA GLU A 119 11.44 -4.19 3.39
C GLU A 119 10.27 -3.52 2.68
N ALA A 120 10.44 -3.14 1.41
CA ALA A 120 9.39 -2.52 0.63
C ALA A 120 8.90 -3.42 -0.51
N ILE A 121 7.60 -3.64 -0.56
CA ILE A 121 6.90 -4.35 -1.63
C ILE A 121 6.03 -3.37 -2.39
N ALA A 122 6.26 -3.26 -3.70
CA ALA A 122 5.43 -2.42 -4.57
C ALA A 122 4.04 -3.04 -4.74
N GLY A 123 3.04 -2.38 -4.21
CA GLY A 123 1.63 -2.74 -4.33
C GLY A 123 0.92 -2.07 -5.51
N GLU A 124 1.57 -1.12 -6.16
CA GLU A 124 1.04 -0.41 -7.33
C GLU A 124 0.64 -1.38 -8.44
N GLY A 125 -0.59 -1.23 -8.92
CA GLY A 125 -1.14 -2.11 -9.96
C GLY A 125 -1.48 -3.53 -9.51
N LYS A 126 -1.47 -3.79 -8.20
CA LYS A 126 -1.84 -5.08 -7.61
C LYS A 126 -3.10 -4.95 -6.75
N ILE A 127 -3.87 -6.02 -6.70
CA ILE A 127 -5.02 -6.15 -5.81
C ILE A 127 -4.61 -7.03 -4.63
N VAL A 128 -4.88 -6.56 -3.43
CA VAL A 128 -4.62 -7.29 -2.18
C VAL A 128 -5.96 -7.70 -1.58
N THR A 129 -6.09 -8.98 -1.28
CA THR A 129 -7.26 -9.56 -0.59
C THR A 129 -6.82 -10.33 0.63
N ALA A 130 -7.75 -10.58 1.54
CA ALA A 130 -7.51 -11.58 2.57
C ALA A 130 -7.20 -12.95 1.95
N GLY A 131 -6.35 -13.72 2.61
CA GLY A 131 -6.04 -15.08 2.19
C GLY A 131 -7.27 -15.99 2.28
N GLY A 132 -7.39 -16.91 1.34
CA GLY A 132 -8.42 -17.94 1.40
C GLY A 132 -8.12 -18.96 2.51
N ILE A 133 -9.14 -19.27 3.30
CA ILE A 133 -9.09 -20.36 4.29
C ILE A 133 -10.17 -21.38 3.90
N ASP A 134 -9.74 -22.57 3.53
CA ASP A 134 -10.64 -23.70 3.32
C ASP A 134 -10.59 -24.58 4.57
N VAL A 135 -11.71 -24.63 5.28
CA VAL A 135 -11.85 -25.42 6.52
C VAL A 135 -12.24 -26.87 6.28
N HIS A 136 -12.49 -27.25 5.04
CA HIS A 136 -12.89 -28.59 4.67
C HIS A 136 -12.38 -28.94 3.27
N VAL A 137 -11.12 -29.33 3.20
CA VAL A 137 -10.48 -29.72 1.93
C VAL A 137 -10.36 -31.23 1.84
N HIS A 138 -10.78 -31.81 0.72
CA HIS A 138 -10.48 -33.17 0.35
C HIS A 138 -9.30 -33.20 -0.61
N PHE A 139 -8.15 -33.65 -0.16
CA PHE A 139 -7.05 -33.94 -1.06
C PHE A 139 -7.35 -35.23 -1.83
N ILE A 140 -7.53 -35.13 -3.11
CA ILE A 140 -7.59 -36.28 -3.99
C ILE A 140 -6.16 -36.74 -4.20
N CYS A 141 -5.80 -37.80 -3.50
CA CYS A 141 -4.54 -38.48 -3.77
C CYS A 141 -4.63 -39.28 -5.07
N PRO A 142 -3.60 -39.22 -5.95
CA PRO A 142 -3.52 -40.06 -7.12
C PRO A 142 -3.38 -41.53 -6.74
#